data_d61e85e9f94c802ca7617a903fc598a4
#
_entry.id   d61e85e9f94c802ca7617a903fc598a4
#
_cell.length_a   1.000
_cell.length_b   1.000
_cell.length_c   1.000
_cell.angle_alpha   90.00
_cell.angle_beta   90.00
_cell.angle_gamma   90.00
#
_symmetry.space_group_name_H-M   'P 1'
#
loop_
_entity.id
_entity.type
_entity.pdbx_description
1 polymer ?
#
loop_
_entity_poly.entity_id
_entity_poly.type
_entity_poly.pdbx_seq_one_letter_code
_entity_poly.pdbx_strand_id
1 'polypeptide(L)'
;YNSFKWYCYCLQNLMSLAKALKKAASASLKKLGGDVTIRQVTAGAYNTTTGAITESTSDTTIKGALNNVSRNQVNDLIESQDKLLTISAGDLTFVPTTKDRVVISSVEFKIIQVFINEQNNTPVSFDLILR
;
A
#
# COMPACT_ATOMS: atom_id res chain seq x y z
N TYR A 1 -24.65 3.91 34.51
CA TYR A 1 -23.29 4.42 34.86
C TYR A 1 -22.18 3.45 34.47
N ASN A 2 -22.40 2.13 34.56
CA ASN A 2 -21.43 1.11 34.19
C ASN A 2 -21.38 0.80 32.68
N SER A 3 -22.44 1.04 31.91
CA SER A 3 -22.50 0.76 30.47
C SER A 3 -21.63 1.73 29.65
N PHE A 4 -21.48 2.99 30.08
CA PHE A 4 -20.59 3.96 29.42
C PHE A 4 -19.10 3.60 29.52
N LYS A 5 -18.68 3.04 30.66
CA LYS A 5 -17.29 2.56 30.85
C LYS A 5 -16.94 1.38 29.96
N TRP A 6 -17.90 0.48 29.71
CA TRP A 6 -17.71 -0.67 28.82
C TRP A 6 -17.61 -0.26 27.35
N TYR A 7 -18.38 0.72 26.91
CA TYR A 7 -18.30 1.27 25.55
C TYR A 7 -16.95 1.96 25.28
N CYS A 8 -16.44 2.74 26.22
CA CYS A 8 -15.11 3.33 26.09
C CYS A 8 -14.00 2.28 26.06
N TYR A 9 -14.11 1.21 26.86
CA TYR A 9 -13.13 0.11 26.86
C TYR A 9 -13.14 -0.66 25.54
N CYS A 10 -14.29 -0.92 24.96
CA CYS A 10 -14.40 -1.59 23.64
C CYS A 10 -13.82 -0.74 22.52
N LEU A 11 -14.07 0.57 22.49
CA LEU A 11 -13.53 1.47 21.47
C LEU A 11 -12.01 1.62 21.58
N GLN A 12 -11.47 1.70 22.80
CA GLN A 12 -10.03 1.75 23.02
C GLN A 12 -9.33 0.44 22.65
N ASN A 13 -9.95 -0.71 22.92
CA ASN A 13 -9.41 -2.01 22.52
C ASN A 13 -9.44 -2.22 21.00
N LEU A 14 -10.45 -1.72 20.29
CA LEU A 14 -10.53 -1.80 18.83
C LEU A 14 -9.47 -0.93 18.14
N MET A 15 -9.21 0.29 18.64
CA MET A 15 -8.11 1.14 18.15
C MET A 15 -6.74 0.54 18.46
N SER A 16 -6.57 -0.08 19.62
CA SER A 16 -5.36 -0.79 20.03
C SER A 16 -5.09 -2.02 19.16
N LEU A 17 -6.13 -2.73 18.70
CA LEU A 17 -6.02 -3.88 17.81
C LEU A 17 -5.49 -3.48 16.42
N ALA A 18 -5.98 -2.38 15.83
CA ALA A 18 -5.49 -1.88 14.55
C ALA A 18 -4.01 -1.48 14.63
N LYS A 19 -3.58 -0.84 15.70
CA LYS A 19 -2.16 -0.51 15.95
C LYS A 19 -1.31 -1.76 16.12
N ALA A 20 -1.79 -2.76 16.84
CA ALA A 20 -1.09 -4.03 17.04
C ALA A 20 -0.94 -4.79 15.72
N LEU A 21 -1.96 -4.82 14.87
CA LEU A 21 -1.92 -5.43 13.55
C LEU A 21 -0.93 -4.72 12.62
N LYS A 22 -0.89 -3.39 12.62
CA LYS A 22 0.11 -2.62 11.86
C LYS A 22 1.53 -2.95 12.29
N LYS A 23 1.78 -3.01 13.60
CA LYS A 23 3.08 -3.39 14.15
C LYS A 23 3.47 -4.81 13.78
N ALA A 24 2.55 -5.76 13.89
CA ALA A 24 2.79 -7.15 13.53
C ALA A 24 3.07 -7.31 12.03
N ALA A 25 2.31 -6.64 11.17
CA ALA A 25 2.53 -6.63 9.72
C ALA A 25 3.90 -6.04 9.38
N SER A 26 4.25 -4.89 9.94
CA SER A 26 5.55 -4.24 9.73
C SER A 26 6.71 -5.13 10.20
N ALA A 27 6.61 -5.73 11.38
CA ALA A 27 7.63 -6.63 11.93
C ALA A 27 7.81 -7.90 11.07
N SER A 28 6.72 -8.48 10.59
CA SER A 28 6.76 -9.66 9.71
C SER A 28 7.41 -9.33 8.37
N LEU A 29 7.06 -8.21 7.78
CA LEU A 29 7.61 -7.77 6.50
C LEU A 29 9.09 -7.39 6.59
N LYS A 30 9.54 -6.83 7.72
CA LYS A 30 10.96 -6.58 7.96
C LYS A 30 11.80 -7.85 7.97
N LYS A 31 11.24 -8.97 8.40
CA LYS A 31 11.94 -10.27 8.45
C LYS A 31 11.85 -11.03 7.13
N LEU A 32 10.71 -10.99 6.45
CA LEU A 32 10.38 -11.82 5.30
C LEU A 32 10.40 -11.07 3.97
N GLY A 33 10.21 -9.74 4.01
CA GLY A 33 10.13 -8.91 2.82
C GLY A 33 11.48 -8.42 2.30
N GLY A 34 11.50 -8.04 1.04
CA GLY A 34 12.61 -7.34 0.41
C GLY A 34 12.41 -5.82 0.40
N ASP A 35 13.44 -5.10 0.01
CA ASP A 35 13.36 -3.65 -0.16
C ASP A 35 12.56 -3.31 -1.42
N VAL A 36 11.56 -2.47 -1.26
CA VAL A 36 10.68 -1.99 -2.31
C VAL A 36 10.59 -0.47 -2.22
N THR A 37 10.77 0.20 -3.34
CA THR A 37 10.62 1.65 -3.42
C THR A 37 9.27 1.99 -4.03
N ILE A 38 8.44 2.71 -3.29
CA ILE A 38 7.19 3.28 -3.80
C ILE A 38 7.50 4.67 -4.33
N ARG A 39 7.29 4.85 -5.62
CA ARG A 39 7.48 6.13 -6.30
C ARG A 39 6.15 6.84 -6.45
N GLN A 40 5.93 7.85 -5.62
CA GLN A 40 4.76 8.71 -5.72
C GLN A 40 4.94 9.71 -6.86
N VAL A 41 4.02 9.71 -7.79
CA VAL A 41 4.03 10.60 -8.95
C VAL A 41 3.00 11.71 -8.76
N THR A 42 3.48 12.95 -8.80
CA THR A 42 2.63 14.13 -8.75
C THR A 42 2.72 14.85 -10.09
N ALA A 43 1.58 15.03 -10.75
CA ALA A 43 1.51 15.81 -11.97
C ALA A 43 1.78 17.30 -11.67
N GLY A 44 2.75 17.85 -12.33
CA GLY A 44 3.07 19.29 -12.25
C GLY A 44 2.20 20.13 -13.17
N ALA A 45 2.54 21.42 -13.29
CA ALA A 45 1.85 22.35 -14.17
C ALA A 45 2.05 21.98 -15.65
N TYR A 46 0.99 22.15 -16.42
CA TYR A 46 1.05 22.04 -17.87
C TYR A 46 1.82 23.22 -18.47
N ASN A 47 2.85 22.93 -19.25
CA ASN A 47 3.59 23.96 -19.97
C ASN A 47 2.90 24.23 -21.33
N THR A 48 2.27 25.38 -21.43
CA THR A 48 1.52 25.79 -22.64
C THR A 48 2.43 26.03 -23.86
N THR A 49 3.72 26.24 -23.64
CA THR A 49 4.68 26.52 -24.72
C THR A 49 5.21 25.25 -25.35
N THR A 50 5.47 24.21 -24.54
CA THR A 50 6.06 22.94 -24.99
C THR A 50 5.05 21.79 -25.10
N GLY A 51 3.83 21.97 -24.56
CA GLY A 51 2.83 20.93 -24.48
C GLY A 51 3.16 19.80 -23.48
N ALA A 52 4.21 19.95 -22.68
CA ALA A 52 4.68 18.95 -21.74
C ALA A 52 4.08 19.17 -20.34
N ILE A 53 3.81 18.07 -19.64
CA ILE A 53 3.50 18.06 -18.21
C ILE A 53 4.76 17.62 -17.49
N THR A 54 5.25 18.46 -16.57
CA THR A 54 6.38 18.09 -15.71
C THR A 54 5.86 17.25 -14.54
N GLU A 55 6.28 15.99 -14.45
CA GLU A 55 5.99 15.14 -13.30
C GLU A 55 7.08 15.29 -12.25
N SER A 56 6.69 15.43 -10.98
CA SER A 56 7.59 15.32 -9.85
C SER A 56 7.41 13.95 -9.19
N THR A 57 8.50 13.33 -8.79
CA THR A 57 8.49 12.03 -8.15
C THR A 57 9.08 12.11 -6.75
N SER A 58 8.50 11.37 -5.82
CA SER A 58 9.02 11.20 -4.46
C SER A 58 9.11 9.71 -4.15
N ASP A 59 10.30 9.25 -3.81
CA ASP A 59 10.58 7.85 -3.55
C ASP A 59 10.58 7.55 -2.05
N THR A 60 9.90 6.49 -1.65
CA THR A 60 9.88 5.99 -0.27
C THR A 60 10.24 4.51 -0.30
N THR A 61 11.33 4.14 0.38
CA THR A 61 11.77 2.74 0.46
C THR A 61 11.22 2.08 1.72
N ILE A 62 10.55 0.95 1.53
CA ILE A 62 9.94 0.16 2.60
C ILE A 62 10.20 -1.32 2.37
N LYS A 63 9.85 -2.15 3.35
CA LYS A 63 9.83 -3.62 3.19
C LYS A 63 8.49 -4.09 2.67
N GLY A 64 8.51 -4.98 1.69
CA GLY A 64 7.32 -5.58 1.12
C GLY A 64 7.53 -7.04 0.73
N ALA A 65 6.46 -7.80 0.68
CA ALA A 65 6.46 -9.19 0.24
C ALA A 65 5.91 -9.28 -1.19
N LEU A 66 6.72 -9.77 -2.12
CA LEU A 66 6.35 -9.93 -3.52
C LEU A 66 5.96 -11.38 -3.79
N ASN A 67 4.75 -11.60 -4.30
CA ASN A 67 4.22 -12.91 -4.67
C ASN A 67 3.64 -12.87 -6.09
N ASN A 68 3.38 -14.04 -6.64
CA ASN A 68 2.62 -14.16 -7.87
C ASN A 68 1.11 -14.06 -7.58
N VAL A 69 0.37 -13.50 -8.53
CA VAL A 69 -1.10 -13.46 -8.45
C VAL A 69 -1.66 -14.88 -8.49
N SER A 70 -2.60 -15.19 -7.58
CA SER A 70 -3.29 -16.48 -7.58
C SER A 70 -4.33 -16.57 -8.71
N ARG A 71 -4.67 -17.79 -9.14
CA ARG A 71 -5.68 -18.01 -10.19
C ARG A 71 -7.03 -17.38 -9.86
N ASN A 72 -7.40 -17.34 -8.59
CA ASN A 72 -8.67 -16.76 -8.14
C ASN A 72 -8.72 -15.24 -8.21
N GLN A 73 -7.55 -14.58 -8.35
CA GLN A 73 -7.44 -13.12 -8.48
C GLN A 73 -7.40 -12.66 -9.94
N VAL A 74 -7.24 -13.59 -10.89
CA VAL A 74 -7.24 -13.27 -12.32
C VAL A 74 -8.64 -12.86 -12.77
N ASN A 75 -8.75 -11.71 -13.40
CA ASN A 75 -9.98 -11.17 -13.98
C ASN A 75 -9.65 -10.34 -15.23
N ASP A 76 -10.61 -9.60 -15.76
CA ASP A 76 -10.43 -8.78 -16.96
C ASP A 76 -9.32 -7.72 -16.84
N LEU A 77 -9.00 -7.31 -15.61
CA LEU A 77 -7.97 -6.30 -15.33
C LEU A 77 -6.64 -6.93 -14.90
N ILE A 78 -6.68 -8.03 -14.15
CA ILE A 78 -5.54 -8.71 -13.54
C ILE A 78 -5.16 -9.93 -14.36
N GLU A 79 -3.97 -9.93 -14.92
CA GLU A 79 -3.43 -11.04 -15.71
C GLU A 79 -2.68 -12.06 -14.84
N SER A 80 -2.56 -13.28 -15.33
CA SER A 80 -1.88 -14.38 -14.60
C SER A 80 -0.38 -14.13 -14.36
N GLN A 81 0.24 -13.25 -15.14
CA GLN A 81 1.65 -12.88 -15.01
C GLN A 81 1.90 -11.66 -14.13
N ASP A 82 0.83 -11.01 -13.66
CA ASP A 82 0.95 -9.89 -12.74
C ASP A 82 1.51 -10.36 -11.39
N LYS A 83 2.05 -9.44 -10.63
CA LYS A 83 2.63 -9.72 -9.31
C LYS A 83 1.82 -9.04 -8.21
N LEU A 84 1.76 -9.68 -7.07
CA LEU A 84 1.12 -9.17 -5.86
C LEU A 84 2.19 -8.70 -4.88
N LEU A 85 2.18 -7.43 -4.55
CA LEU A 85 3.03 -6.84 -3.53
C LEU A 85 2.20 -6.51 -2.29
N THR A 86 2.57 -7.08 -1.16
CA THR A 86 1.97 -6.77 0.14
C THR A 86 2.90 -5.88 0.95
N ILE A 87 2.39 -4.75 1.40
CA ILE A 87 3.13 -3.77 2.22
C ILE A 87 2.32 -3.38 3.45
N SER A 88 3.01 -2.95 4.51
CA SER A 88 2.35 -2.47 5.73
C SER A 88 1.93 -1.02 5.59
N ALA A 89 0.71 -0.69 6.00
CA ALA A 89 0.23 0.70 6.05
C ALA A 89 0.98 1.54 7.09
N GLY A 90 1.57 0.90 8.10
CA GLY A 90 2.36 1.60 9.12
C GLY A 90 3.69 2.18 8.61
N ASP A 91 4.21 1.65 7.52
CA ASP A 91 5.47 2.08 6.92
C ASP A 91 5.30 3.21 5.90
N LEU A 92 4.07 3.51 5.50
CA LEU A 92 3.72 4.58 4.57
C LEU A 92 2.93 5.69 5.25
N THR A 93 3.19 6.93 4.84
CA THR A 93 2.43 8.12 5.27
C THR A 93 1.29 8.48 4.32
N PHE A 94 1.20 7.82 3.19
CA PHE A 94 0.20 8.04 2.16
C PHE A 94 -0.40 6.72 1.67
N VAL A 95 -1.55 6.79 1.03
CA VAL A 95 -2.20 5.62 0.39
C VAL A 95 -1.70 5.52 -1.04
N PRO A 96 -1.10 4.40 -1.47
CA PRO A 96 -0.70 4.19 -2.86
C PRO A 96 -1.90 4.25 -3.80
N THR A 97 -1.69 4.78 -4.99
CA THR A 97 -2.72 4.86 -6.04
C THR A 97 -2.21 4.23 -7.34
N THR A 98 -3.10 4.03 -8.30
CA THR A 98 -2.74 3.50 -9.62
C THR A 98 -1.87 4.45 -10.44
N LYS A 99 -1.74 5.71 -10.04
CA LYS A 99 -0.82 6.69 -10.65
C LYS A 99 0.62 6.52 -10.18
N ASP A 100 0.81 5.93 -9.01
CA ASP A 100 2.12 5.69 -8.43
C ASP A 100 2.77 4.47 -9.10
N ARG A 101 4.07 4.35 -8.91
CA ARG A 101 4.88 3.26 -9.44
C ARG A 101 5.66 2.57 -8.33
N VAL A 102 6.07 1.35 -8.58
CA VAL A 102 6.87 0.57 -7.64
C VAL A 102 8.17 0.17 -8.32
N VAL A 103 9.29 0.40 -7.66
CA VAL A 103 10.63 0.00 -8.14
C VAL A 103 11.14 -1.13 -7.27
N ILE A 104 11.41 -2.27 -7.89
CA ILE A 104 11.97 -3.46 -7.23
C ILE A 104 13.19 -3.90 -8.03
N SER A 105 14.35 -3.99 -7.37
CA SER A 105 15.61 -4.38 -8.02
C SER A 105 15.94 -3.57 -9.29
N SER A 106 15.72 -2.27 -9.24
CA SER A 106 15.91 -1.33 -10.36
C SER A 106 14.94 -1.51 -11.54
N VAL A 107 13.90 -2.31 -11.37
CA VAL A 107 12.81 -2.48 -12.35
C VAL A 107 11.57 -1.73 -11.88
N GLU A 108 11.03 -0.89 -12.74
CA GLU A 108 9.83 -0.10 -12.46
C GLU A 108 8.58 -0.87 -12.89
N PHE A 109 7.63 -1.00 -11.97
CA PHE A 109 6.33 -1.63 -12.20
C PHE A 109 5.21 -0.60 -12.08
N LYS A 110 4.18 -0.76 -12.91
CA LYS A 110 2.94 0.01 -12.79
C LYS A 110 2.01 -0.64 -11.77
N ILE A 111 1.31 0.16 -11.01
CA ILE A 111 0.25 -0.31 -10.11
C ILE A 111 -1.04 -0.38 -10.91
N ILE A 112 -1.57 -1.58 -11.09
CA ILE A 112 -2.82 -1.83 -11.81
C ILE A 112 -4.02 -1.68 -10.89
N GLN A 113 -3.91 -2.21 -9.67
CA GLN A 113 -4.98 -2.15 -8.69
C GLN A 113 -4.42 -2.11 -7.28
N VAL A 114 -5.12 -1.44 -6.38
CA VAL A 114 -4.79 -1.32 -4.96
C VAL A 114 -5.93 -1.90 -4.14
N PHE A 115 -5.62 -2.87 -3.29
CA PHE A 115 -6.53 -3.39 -2.27
C PHE A 115 -6.09 -2.89 -0.91
N ILE A 116 -7.00 -2.28 -0.19
CA ILE A 116 -6.75 -1.75 1.15
C ILE A 116 -7.38 -2.70 2.16
N ASN A 117 -6.56 -3.30 3.01
CA ASN A 117 -7.03 -4.11 4.12
C ASN A 117 -7.20 -3.22 5.34
N GLU A 118 -8.44 -3.07 5.79
CA GLU A 118 -8.81 -2.17 6.88
C GLU A 118 -9.31 -2.95 8.09
N GLN A 119 -9.00 -2.41 9.26
CA GLN A 119 -9.59 -2.83 10.52
C GLN A 119 -10.15 -1.61 11.22
N ASN A 120 -11.46 -1.60 11.46
CA ASN A 120 -12.16 -0.48 12.10
C ASN A 120 -11.87 0.88 11.43
N ASN A 121 -12.06 0.94 10.11
CA ASN A 121 -11.79 2.10 9.24
C ASN A 121 -10.32 2.59 9.26
N THR A 122 -9.41 1.79 9.78
CA THR A 122 -7.98 2.10 9.79
C THR A 122 -7.23 1.16 8.85
N PRO A 123 -6.52 1.66 7.83
CA PRO A 123 -5.73 0.81 6.95
C PRO A 123 -4.64 0.06 7.74
N VAL A 124 -4.51 -1.23 7.52
CA VAL A 124 -3.51 -2.11 8.15
C VAL A 124 -2.43 -2.49 7.15
N SER A 125 -2.83 -2.90 5.96
CA SER A 125 -1.93 -3.28 4.88
C SER A 125 -2.52 -2.93 3.52
N PHE A 126 -1.64 -2.84 2.52
CA PHE A 126 -2.02 -2.65 1.13
C PHE A 126 -1.53 -3.83 0.30
N ASP A 127 -2.38 -4.31 -0.57
CA ASP A 127 -2.04 -5.30 -1.60
C ASP A 127 -2.07 -4.60 -2.96
N LEU A 128 -0.93 -4.55 -3.62
CA LEU A 128 -0.76 -3.87 -4.90
C LEU A 128 -0.59 -4.91 -6.01
N ILE A 129 -1.37 -4.78 -7.07
CA ILE A 129 -1.18 -5.58 -8.28
C ILE A 129 -0.26 -4.81 -9.21
N LEU A 130 0.86 -5.42 -9.57
CA LEU A 130 1.95 -4.83 -10.35
C LEU A 130 2.08 -5.48 -11.73
N ARG A 131 2.34 -4.66 -12.74
CA ARG A 131 2.65 -5.08 -14.12
C ARG A 131 3.87 -4.38 -14.68
#